data_c24a90436440047bd0ccb334f4e68e91
#
_entry.id   c24a90436440047bd0ccb334f4e68e91
#
_cell.length_a   1.000
_cell.length_b   1.000
_cell.length_c   1.000
_cell.angle_alpha   90.00
_cell.angle_beta   90.00
_cell.angle_gamma   90.00
#
_symmetry.space_group_name_H-M   'P 1'
#
loop_
_entity.id
_entity.type
_entity.pdbx_description
1 polymer ?
#
loop_
_entity_poly.entity_id
_entity_poly.type
_entity_poly.pdbx_seq_one_letter_code
_entity_poly.pdbx_strand_id
1 'polypeptide(L)'
;MKVSMNRNAISIVVISLTSFVLAGWMMQSANDSHDSHADGHGHTDQEESVARGPHGGRLLIDDEFELEITIYEQGLPPEFRVYAYHDDQPVAPDNVTLDIELKRLGNKLDHIRFTPQQDYLRGGAVIYEPHSFEVTANATYQGKSYSWQYDNFEGRTQIPEKIAQEMGIGTELAGPITLTETRTLTGRVQTNPNRLSRVRPRFAGVVKAIRHELGDVVSAGDILATVQSNESLQEYYVKAPINGLIVKRDIQVGEATGDEPLFVIADLSEVWVELDVFVRDLELIQKGQAVVVETLDGKYQKSASIDWVSPLTAHASQSVRARVTVSNEDGTLRPGQFIRGRVTVAEHAVPLAVRQSALQRFRDFQVVFARFDDFYEVRMLELGRRNRDWVEVLGGIESGTRYVTENSYLIKADIEKSGASHDH
;
A
#
# COMPACT_ATOMS: atom_id res chain seq x y z
N MET A 1 -36.33 -45.14 -14.80
CA MET A 1 -35.48 -43.94 -14.85
C MET A 1 -36.27 -42.79 -14.21
N LYS A 2 -36.09 -42.54 -12.92
CA LYS A 2 -36.79 -41.48 -12.16
C LYS A 2 -35.86 -40.26 -12.07
N VAL A 3 -36.30 -39.16 -12.67
CA VAL A 3 -35.60 -37.85 -12.59
C VAL A 3 -35.99 -37.21 -11.27
N SER A 4 -35.01 -36.98 -10.40
CA SER A 4 -35.16 -36.26 -9.16
C SER A 4 -35.09 -34.75 -9.47
N MET A 5 -36.16 -34.04 -9.24
CA MET A 5 -36.29 -32.59 -9.42
C MET A 5 -35.84 -31.87 -8.15
N ASN A 6 -34.86 -31.01 -8.30
CA ASN A 6 -34.16 -30.30 -7.22
C ASN A 6 -35.04 -29.17 -6.66
N ARG A 7 -35.30 -29.17 -5.34
CA ARG A 7 -36.28 -28.31 -4.61
C ARG A 7 -35.79 -26.86 -4.40
N ASN A 8 -34.65 -26.44 -4.94
CA ASN A 8 -34.06 -25.09 -4.70
C ASN A 8 -34.37 -24.03 -5.78
N ALA A 9 -35.15 -24.39 -6.81
CA ALA A 9 -35.49 -23.46 -7.91
C ALA A 9 -36.82 -22.68 -7.70
N ILE A 10 -37.56 -22.92 -6.60
CA ILE A 10 -38.88 -22.29 -6.37
C ILE A 10 -38.82 -21.09 -5.44
N SER A 11 -37.72 -20.88 -4.71
CA SER A 11 -37.62 -19.78 -3.73
C SER A 11 -37.15 -18.41 -4.31
N ILE A 12 -36.73 -18.35 -5.56
CA ILE A 12 -36.22 -17.09 -6.18
C ILE A 12 -37.31 -16.32 -6.94
N VAL A 13 -38.42 -16.92 -7.28
CA VAL A 13 -39.50 -16.28 -8.09
C VAL A 13 -40.53 -15.55 -7.23
N VAL A 14 -40.60 -15.80 -5.92
CA VAL A 14 -41.63 -15.17 -5.05
C VAL A 14 -41.17 -13.84 -4.45
N ILE A 15 -39.85 -13.48 -4.47
CA ILE A 15 -39.33 -12.23 -3.91
C ILE A 15 -39.37 -11.05 -4.90
N SER A 16 -39.51 -11.30 -6.19
CA SER A 16 -39.53 -10.23 -7.21
C SER A 16 -40.91 -9.64 -7.54
N LEU A 17 -42.01 -10.14 -6.94
CA LEU A 17 -43.37 -9.67 -7.21
C LEU A 17 -43.98 -8.82 -6.09
N THR A 18 -43.32 -8.67 -4.92
CA THR A 18 -43.81 -7.85 -3.81
C THR A 18 -43.20 -6.45 -3.76
N SER A 19 -42.19 -6.13 -4.57
CA SER A 19 -41.53 -4.81 -4.59
C SER A 19 -42.18 -3.79 -5.52
N PHE A 20 -43.16 -4.16 -6.32
CA PHE A 20 -43.80 -3.25 -7.28
C PHE A 20 -45.15 -2.65 -6.82
N VAL A 21 -45.68 -3.06 -5.69
CA VAL A 21 -46.99 -2.55 -5.17
C VAL A 21 -46.83 -1.47 -4.10
N LEU A 22 -45.63 -1.26 -3.54
CA LEU A 22 -45.38 -0.22 -2.53
C LEU A 22 -44.85 1.12 -3.06
N ALA A 23 -44.48 1.21 -4.35
CA ALA A 23 -44.01 2.46 -4.98
C ALA A 23 -45.16 3.30 -5.60
N GLY A 24 -46.38 2.82 -5.63
CA GLY A 24 -47.53 3.50 -6.23
C GLY A 24 -48.39 4.34 -5.25
N TRP A 25 -48.10 4.35 -3.98
CA TRP A 25 -48.97 5.01 -2.98
C TRP A 25 -48.36 6.22 -2.26
N MET A 26 -47.18 6.71 -2.69
CA MET A 26 -46.53 7.89 -2.10
C MET A 26 -46.45 9.10 -3.04
N MET A 27 -47.29 9.17 -4.07
CA MET A 27 -47.32 10.34 -4.97
C MET A 27 -48.74 10.94 -5.09
N GLN A 28 -49.41 11.10 -3.97
CA GLN A 28 -50.66 11.91 -4.00
C GLN A 28 -50.99 12.45 -2.61
N SER A 29 -50.33 13.55 -2.26
CA SER A 29 -50.87 14.62 -1.40
C SER A 29 -49.72 15.51 -0.89
N ALA A 30 -49.59 16.69 -1.41
CA ALA A 30 -49.25 17.91 -0.68
C ALA A 30 -49.23 19.09 -1.71
N ASN A 31 -50.37 19.63 -1.90
CA ASN A 31 -50.51 21.01 -2.32
C ASN A 31 -51.24 21.70 -1.19
N ASP A 32 -50.53 22.48 -0.41
CA ASP A 32 -51.11 23.63 0.29
C ASP A 32 -49.98 24.53 0.83
N SER A 33 -50.12 25.77 0.48
CA SER A 33 -49.34 26.95 0.81
C SER A 33 -49.28 27.27 2.32
N HIS A 34 -48.07 27.69 2.77
CA HIS A 34 -48.00 28.77 3.79
C HIS A 34 -46.63 29.47 3.78
N ASP A 35 -46.69 30.80 3.57
CA ASP A 35 -45.61 31.76 3.78
C ASP A 35 -45.03 31.72 5.18
N SER A 36 -43.70 31.79 5.30
CA SER A 36 -43.04 32.50 6.40
C SER A 36 -41.56 32.78 6.09
N HIS A 37 -41.21 34.05 6.22
CA HIS A 37 -39.89 34.65 6.06
C HIS A 37 -38.83 34.00 6.95
N ALA A 38 -37.65 33.75 6.40
CA ALA A 38 -36.42 33.73 7.16
C ALA A 38 -35.26 34.12 6.23
N ASP A 39 -34.56 35.19 6.58
CA ASP A 39 -33.35 35.70 5.94
C ASP A 39 -32.26 34.65 5.95
N GLY A 40 -31.82 34.27 4.78
CA GLY A 40 -30.63 33.46 4.56
C GLY A 40 -29.82 34.11 3.44
N HIS A 41 -28.65 34.68 3.78
CA HIS A 41 -27.65 35.15 2.83
C HIS A 41 -27.18 33.96 1.98
N GLY A 42 -27.85 33.74 0.86
CA GLY A 42 -27.34 32.87 -0.20
C GLY A 42 -26.42 33.70 -1.09
N HIS A 43 -25.13 33.44 -1.05
CA HIS A 43 -24.27 33.75 -2.17
C HIS A 43 -24.73 32.88 -3.33
N THR A 44 -25.48 33.47 -4.23
CA THR A 44 -25.69 32.94 -5.56
C THR A 44 -24.41 33.21 -6.34
N ASP A 45 -23.49 32.24 -6.32
CA ASP A 45 -22.50 32.12 -7.38
C ASP A 45 -23.29 31.83 -8.65
N GLN A 46 -23.54 32.87 -9.45
CA GLN A 46 -23.96 32.71 -10.83
C GLN A 46 -22.78 32.06 -11.56
N GLU A 47 -22.87 30.76 -11.80
CA GLU A 47 -22.02 30.09 -12.77
C GLU A 47 -22.27 30.80 -14.13
N GLU A 48 -21.34 31.67 -14.52
CA GLU A 48 -21.30 32.20 -15.89
C GLU A 48 -21.06 30.99 -16.79
N SER A 49 -22.05 30.69 -17.63
CA SER A 49 -21.91 29.69 -18.66
C SER A 49 -20.73 30.09 -19.55
N VAL A 50 -19.63 29.32 -19.49
CA VAL A 50 -18.41 29.60 -20.26
C VAL A 50 -18.76 29.59 -21.76
N ALA A 51 -18.63 30.72 -22.43
CA ALA A 51 -18.80 30.79 -23.86
C ALA A 51 -17.79 29.90 -24.57
N ARG A 52 -18.23 29.07 -25.52
CA ARG A 52 -17.38 28.17 -26.29
C ARG A 52 -17.34 28.60 -27.75
N GLY A 53 -16.13 28.58 -28.32
CA GLY A 53 -15.93 28.87 -29.73
C GLY A 53 -16.15 27.67 -30.64
N PRO A 54 -16.00 27.85 -31.96
CA PRO A 54 -16.21 26.81 -32.99
C PRO A 54 -15.34 25.55 -32.83
N HIS A 55 -14.18 25.64 -32.17
CA HIS A 55 -13.27 24.53 -31.92
C HIS A 55 -13.49 23.87 -30.55
N GLY A 56 -14.57 24.30 -29.83
CA GLY A 56 -14.92 23.76 -28.51
C GLY A 56 -14.10 24.33 -27.35
N GLY A 57 -13.21 25.29 -27.63
CA GLY A 57 -12.39 25.98 -26.63
C GLY A 57 -13.17 27.06 -25.87
N ARG A 58 -12.53 27.58 -24.81
CA ARG A 58 -13.06 28.73 -24.06
C ARG A 58 -12.93 30.00 -24.90
N LEU A 59 -14.04 30.70 -25.12
CA LEU A 59 -14.08 31.94 -25.85
C LEU A 59 -13.92 33.13 -24.89
N LEU A 60 -12.93 33.98 -25.16
CA LEU A 60 -12.64 35.21 -24.42
C LEU A 60 -13.04 36.38 -25.34
N ILE A 61 -13.93 37.24 -24.89
CA ILE A 61 -14.52 38.31 -25.70
C ILE A 61 -14.15 39.67 -25.08
N ASP A 62 -13.68 40.60 -25.89
CA ASP A 62 -13.50 42.02 -25.53
C ASP A 62 -13.86 42.90 -26.76
N ASP A 63 -15.04 43.51 -26.73
CA ASP A 63 -15.67 44.21 -27.84
C ASP A 63 -15.80 43.33 -29.08
N GLU A 64 -15.18 43.72 -30.19
CA GLU A 64 -15.20 43.05 -31.50
C GLU A 64 -14.08 42.01 -31.66
N PHE A 65 -13.16 41.86 -30.66
CA PHE A 65 -12.04 40.93 -30.70
C PHE A 65 -12.22 39.77 -29.74
N GLU A 66 -12.04 38.56 -30.27
CA GLU A 66 -12.26 37.32 -29.53
C GLU A 66 -11.07 36.36 -29.67
N LEU A 67 -10.78 35.64 -28.58
CA LEU A 67 -9.82 34.55 -28.58
C LEU A 67 -10.48 33.26 -28.10
N GLU A 68 -10.37 32.20 -28.88
CA GLU A 68 -10.75 30.85 -28.48
C GLU A 68 -9.51 30.06 -28.05
N ILE A 69 -9.43 29.67 -26.79
CA ILE A 69 -8.31 28.92 -26.24
C ILE A 69 -8.69 27.45 -26.07
N THR A 70 -7.93 26.55 -26.72
CA THR A 70 -8.11 25.11 -26.65
C THR A 70 -6.83 24.46 -26.09
N ILE A 71 -6.99 23.34 -25.35
CA ILE A 71 -5.89 22.44 -25.03
C ILE A 71 -6.00 21.24 -25.99
N TYR A 72 -5.00 21.04 -26.82
CA TYR A 72 -4.97 19.97 -27.81
C TYR A 72 -4.07 18.82 -27.33
N GLU A 73 -4.65 17.59 -27.25
CA GLU A 73 -3.98 16.41 -26.66
C GLU A 73 -3.92 15.20 -27.61
N GLN A 74 -4.43 15.30 -28.85
CA GLN A 74 -4.52 14.15 -29.74
C GLN A 74 -3.17 13.79 -30.36
N GLY A 75 -2.52 12.75 -29.81
CA GLY A 75 -1.28 12.17 -30.37
C GLY A 75 -0.01 12.99 -30.18
N LEU A 76 -0.10 14.11 -29.45
CA LEU A 76 0.99 15.01 -29.07
C LEU A 76 0.91 15.32 -27.58
N PRO A 77 2.03 15.75 -26.93
CA PRO A 77 1.94 16.34 -25.60
C PRO A 77 0.96 17.52 -25.58
N PRO A 78 0.19 17.70 -24.49
CA PRO A 78 -0.81 18.78 -24.39
C PRO A 78 -0.20 20.14 -24.71
N GLU A 79 -0.81 20.87 -25.66
CA GLU A 79 -0.39 22.20 -26.09
C GLU A 79 -1.59 23.13 -26.22
N PHE A 80 -1.41 24.44 -25.98
CA PHE A 80 -2.43 25.42 -26.33
C PHE A 80 -2.47 25.65 -27.84
N ARG A 81 -3.71 25.67 -28.39
CA ARG A 81 -4.02 26.21 -29.70
C ARG A 81 -5.04 27.32 -29.53
N VAL A 82 -4.73 28.49 -30.05
CA VAL A 82 -5.56 29.67 -29.88
C VAL A 82 -5.98 30.22 -31.25
N TYR A 83 -7.28 30.38 -31.43
CA TYR A 83 -7.88 30.95 -32.64
C TYR A 83 -8.36 32.35 -32.29
N ALA A 84 -8.17 33.30 -33.23
CA ALA A 84 -8.56 34.67 -33.04
C ALA A 84 -9.65 35.04 -34.04
N TYR A 85 -10.63 35.86 -33.61
CA TYR A 85 -11.73 36.36 -34.42
C TYR A 85 -11.89 37.87 -34.23
N HIS A 86 -12.42 38.53 -35.22
CA HIS A 86 -12.82 39.93 -35.18
C HIS A 86 -14.13 40.06 -35.95
N ASP A 87 -15.19 40.61 -35.34
CA ASP A 87 -16.55 40.62 -35.89
C ASP A 87 -17.01 39.23 -36.38
N ASP A 88 -16.84 38.17 -35.55
CA ASP A 88 -17.15 36.78 -35.88
C ASP A 88 -16.37 36.21 -37.09
N GLN A 89 -15.37 36.93 -37.61
CA GLN A 89 -14.55 36.46 -38.72
C GLN A 89 -13.16 36.03 -38.25
N PRO A 90 -12.63 34.90 -38.77
CA PRO A 90 -11.29 34.45 -38.41
C PRO A 90 -10.21 35.46 -38.76
N VAL A 91 -9.29 35.72 -37.81
CA VAL A 91 -8.14 36.59 -37.99
C VAL A 91 -6.90 35.73 -38.28
N ALA A 92 -6.11 36.13 -39.28
CA ALA A 92 -4.84 35.43 -39.55
C ALA A 92 -3.91 35.50 -38.34
N PRO A 93 -3.34 34.36 -37.87
CA PRO A 93 -2.55 34.32 -36.63
C PRO A 93 -1.29 35.18 -36.67
N ASP A 94 -0.73 35.48 -37.86
CA ASP A 94 0.40 36.39 -38.03
C ASP A 94 0.09 37.85 -37.63
N ASN A 95 -1.18 38.23 -37.52
CA ASN A 95 -1.63 39.57 -37.15
C ASN A 95 -1.83 39.71 -35.62
N VAL A 96 -1.68 38.64 -34.84
CA VAL A 96 -1.94 38.61 -33.41
C VAL A 96 -0.67 38.25 -32.64
N THR A 97 -0.30 39.05 -31.66
CA THR A 97 0.73 38.69 -30.68
C THR A 97 0.02 38.25 -29.40
N LEU A 98 0.37 37.07 -28.90
CA LEU A 98 -0.25 36.50 -27.71
C LEU A 98 0.81 35.99 -26.74
N ASP A 99 0.60 36.25 -25.46
CA ASP A 99 1.33 35.72 -24.33
C ASP A 99 0.36 35.24 -23.24
N ILE A 100 0.54 34.04 -22.72
CA ILE A 100 -0.30 33.50 -21.65
C ILE A 100 0.61 33.15 -20.45
N GLU A 101 0.20 33.63 -19.28
CA GLU A 101 0.75 33.25 -18.00
C GLU A 101 -0.21 32.33 -17.27
N LEU A 102 0.29 31.18 -16.80
CA LEU A 102 -0.44 30.22 -15.96
C LEU A 102 0.14 30.25 -14.56
N LYS A 103 -0.69 30.60 -13.57
CA LYS A 103 -0.32 30.55 -12.17
C LYS A 103 -0.92 29.29 -11.53
N ARG A 104 -0.04 28.37 -11.08
CA ARG A 104 -0.40 27.12 -10.42
C ARG A 104 -0.29 27.22 -8.90
N LEU A 105 -0.93 26.32 -8.17
CA LEU A 105 -0.74 26.20 -6.72
C LEU A 105 0.75 25.97 -6.39
N GLY A 106 1.22 26.59 -5.29
CA GLY A 106 2.63 26.61 -4.91
C GLY A 106 3.41 27.73 -5.58
N ASN A 107 2.74 28.77 -6.10
CA ASN A 107 3.33 29.98 -6.76
C ASN A 107 4.22 29.65 -7.98
N LYS A 108 3.92 28.58 -8.68
CA LYS A 108 4.60 28.21 -9.92
C LYS A 108 3.96 28.97 -11.08
N LEU A 109 4.78 29.70 -11.86
CA LEU A 109 4.36 30.46 -13.02
C LEU A 109 4.92 29.82 -14.29
N ASP A 110 4.03 29.53 -15.24
CA ASP A 110 4.40 29.07 -16.56
C ASP A 110 4.11 30.20 -17.56
N HIS A 111 5.12 30.66 -18.30
CA HIS A 111 4.96 31.65 -19.38
C HIS A 111 4.96 30.96 -20.72
N ILE A 112 3.88 31.15 -21.49
CA ILE A 112 3.67 30.49 -22.77
C ILE A 112 3.66 31.53 -23.87
N ARG A 113 4.65 31.45 -24.75
CA ARG A 113 4.73 32.26 -25.97
C ARG A 113 4.13 31.51 -27.13
N PHE A 114 3.54 32.22 -28.06
CA PHE A 114 2.84 31.64 -29.17
C PHE A 114 3.53 31.96 -30.49
N THR A 115 3.40 31.03 -31.45
CA THR A 115 3.88 31.17 -32.83
C THR A 115 2.76 30.87 -33.78
N PRO A 116 2.61 31.65 -34.89
CA PRO A 116 1.62 31.39 -35.91
C PRO A 116 1.81 30.03 -36.57
N GLN A 117 0.73 29.27 -36.75
CA GLN A 117 0.74 27.99 -37.44
C GLN A 117 -0.62 27.76 -38.13
N GLN A 118 -0.62 27.65 -39.47
CA GLN A 118 -1.85 27.48 -40.23
C GLN A 118 -2.91 28.56 -39.90
N ASP A 119 -3.99 28.19 -39.22
CA ASP A 119 -5.11 29.02 -38.81
C ASP A 119 -5.18 29.33 -37.31
N TYR A 120 -4.17 28.94 -36.54
CA TYR A 120 -4.08 29.14 -35.09
C TYR A 120 -2.70 29.59 -34.61
N LEU A 121 -2.67 30.11 -33.40
CA LEU A 121 -1.46 30.38 -32.63
C LEU A 121 -1.12 29.13 -31.78
N ARG A 122 0.07 28.58 -31.97
CA ARG A 122 0.56 27.41 -31.23
C ARG A 122 1.36 27.83 -30.02
N GLY A 123 0.99 27.34 -28.83
CA GLY A 123 1.77 27.50 -27.60
C GLY A 123 3.10 26.72 -27.64
N GLY A 124 4.19 27.40 -27.27
CA GLY A 124 5.54 26.82 -27.29
C GLY A 124 5.91 25.95 -26.09
N ALA A 125 4.96 25.65 -25.19
CA ALA A 125 5.20 24.84 -23.99
C ALA A 125 4.17 23.72 -23.85
N VAL A 126 4.57 22.62 -23.20
CA VAL A 126 3.66 21.53 -22.82
C VAL A 126 2.81 21.97 -21.63
N ILE A 127 1.50 21.76 -21.71
CA ILE A 127 0.56 22.06 -20.64
C ILE A 127 0.36 20.80 -19.80
N TYR A 128 1.22 20.62 -18.79
CA TYR A 128 1.18 19.44 -17.93
C TYR A 128 -0.12 19.40 -17.10
N GLU A 129 -0.66 18.21 -16.97
CA GLU A 129 -1.77 17.95 -16.05
C GLU A 129 -1.35 18.02 -14.55
N PRO A 130 -2.28 18.37 -13.63
CA PRO A 130 -3.65 18.73 -13.91
C PRO A 130 -3.76 20.12 -14.59
N HIS A 131 -4.76 20.28 -15.46
CA HIS A 131 -5.06 21.58 -16.07
C HIS A 131 -5.73 22.51 -15.05
N SER A 132 -5.04 22.78 -13.95
CA SER A 132 -5.53 23.53 -12.79
C SER A 132 -4.63 24.74 -12.54
N PHE A 133 -5.06 25.90 -13.04
CA PHE A 133 -4.30 27.15 -13.01
C PHE A 133 -5.19 28.39 -13.18
N GLU A 134 -4.74 29.52 -12.65
CA GLU A 134 -5.24 30.84 -13.03
C GLU A 134 -4.57 31.24 -14.34
N VAL A 135 -5.34 31.71 -15.32
CA VAL A 135 -4.86 32.12 -16.65
C VAL A 135 -4.91 33.63 -16.77
N THR A 136 -3.81 34.21 -17.20
CA THR A 136 -3.77 35.61 -17.69
C THR A 136 -3.35 35.59 -19.16
N ALA A 137 -4.26 35.95 -20.05
CA ALA A 137 -4.02 36.04 -21.49
C ALA A 137 -3.89 37.49 -21.93
N ASN A 138 -2.77 37.84 -22.57
CA ASN A 138 -2.51 39.17 -23.10
C ASN A 138 -2.30 39.08 -24.61
N ALA A 139 -3.15 39.79 -25.38
CA ALA A 139 -3.07 39.81 -26.83
C ALA A 139 -2.91 41.24 -27.36
N THR A 140 -2.29 41.37 -28.54
CA THR A 140 -2.23 42.62 -29.28
C THR A 140 -2.67 42.35 -30.72
N TYR A 141 -3.67 43.09 -31.16
CA TYR A 141 -4.20 43.06 -32.53
C TYR A 141 -4.43 44.48 -33.04
N GLN A 142 -3.93 44.81 -34.22
CA GLN A 142 -4.03 46.16 -34.85
C GLN A 142 -3.56 47.31 -33.95
N GLY A 143 -2.58 47.06 -33.05
CA GLY A 143 -2.06 48.06 -32.13
C GLY A 143 -2.89 48.29 -30.87
N LYS A 144 -4.04 47.64 -30.71
CA LYS A 144 -4.85 47.61 -29.48
C LYS A 144 -4.45 46.40 -28.64
N SER A 145 -4.32 46.58 -27.31
CA SER A 145 -4.00 45.54 -26.37
C SER A 145 -5.25 45.08 -25.63
N TYR A 146 -5.35 43.76 -25.43
CA TYR A 146 -6.46 43.09 -24.79
C TYR A 146 -5.91 42.20 -23.67
N SER A 147 -6.63 42.07 -22.55
CA SER A 147 -6.20 41.26 -21.41
C SER A 147 -7.40 40.59 -20.75
N TRP A 148 -7.30 39.30 -20.55
CA TRP A 148 -8.33 38.49 -19.88
C TRP A 148 -7.71 37.71 -18.74
N GLN A 149 -8.50 37.50 -17.69
CA GLN A 149 -8.16 36.62 -16.58
C GLN A 149 -9.30 35.65 -16.30
N TYR A 150 -8.97 34.40 -16.08
CA TYR A 150 -9.96 33.39 -15.71
C TYR A 150 -9.31 32.22 -14.99
N ASP A 151 -10.14 31.47 -14.26
CA ASP A 151 -9.74 30.30 -13.54
C ASP A 151 -10.08 29.05 -14.36
N ASN A 152 -9.12 28.11 -14.42
CA ASN A 152 -9.34 26.77 -14.94
C ASN A 152 -8.88 25.78 -13.85
N PHE A 153 -9.79 25.39 -12.95
CA PHE A 153 -9.47 24.52 -11.84
C PHE A 153 -10.01 23.12 -12.07
N GLU A 154 -9.15 22.25 -12.52
CA GLU A 154 -9.48 20.85 -12.69
C GLU A 154 -8.88 20.02 -11.55
N GLY A 155 -9.74 19.23 -10.87
CA GLY A 155 -9.27 18.36 -9.79
C GLY A 155 -8.78 19.09 -8.53
N ARG A 156 -9.36 20.26 -8.23
CA ARG A 156 -9.03 21.07 -7.05
C ARG A 156 -10.27 21.25 -6.17
N THR A 157 -10.06 21.25 -4.85
CA THR A 157 -11.07 21.63 -3.87
C THR A 157 -10.45 22.45 -2.74
N GLN A 158 -11.28 23.21 -2.01
CA GLN A 158 -10.88 24.00 -0.87
C GLN A 158 -11.57 23.48 0.39
N ILE A 159 -10.79 23.04 1.37
CA ILE A 159 -11.28 22.57 2.66
C ILE A 159 -10.51 23.29 3.76
N PRO A 160 -11.18 24.18 4.54
CA PRO A 160 -10.52 24.90 5.63
C PRO A 160 -9.86 23.94 6.64
N GLU A 161 -8.71 24.35 7.19
CA GLU A 161 -7.90 23.56 8.12
C GLU A 161 -8.72 22.92 9.24
N LYS A 162 -9.65 23.69 9.85
CA LYS A 162 -10.50 23.17 10.94
C LYS A 162 -11.38 22.00 10.48
N ILE A 163 -11.98 22.10 9.30
CA ILE A 163 -12.82 21.04 8.72
C ILE A 163 -11.95 19.83 8.37
N ALA A 164 -10.76 20.04 7.78
CA ALA A 164 -9.83 18.98 7.45
C ALA A 164 -9.41 18.17 8.70
N GLN A 165 -9.16 18.85 9.83
CA GLN A 165 -8.86 18.21 11.11
C GLN A 165 -10.05 17.42 11.66
N GLU A 166 -11.26 17.97 11.61
CA GLU A 166 -12.49 17.27 12.02
C GLU A 166 -12.77 16.03 11.16
N MET A 167 -12.45 16.08 9.87
CA MET A 167 -12.55 14.96 8.94
C MET A 167 -11.39 13.95 9.09
N GLY A 168 -10.39 14.21 9.92
CA GLY A 168 -9.23 13.35 10.13
C GLY A 168 -8.33 13.24 8.91
N ILE A 169 -8.22 14.30 8.10
CA ILE A 169 -7.35 14.33 6.92
C ILE A 169 -5.89 14.47 7.39
N GLY A 170 -5.15 13.35 7.33
CA GLY A 170 -3.73 13.32 7.65
C GLY A 170 -2.87 13.68 6.43
N THR A 171 -1.75 14.36 6.66
CA THR A 171 -0.80 14.74 5.58
C THR A 171 0.64 14.46 5.99
N GLU A 172 1.49 14.10 4.99
CA GLU A 172 2.94 13.95 5.14
C GLU A 172 3.66 14.76 4.05
N LEU A 173 4.97 14.94 4.21
CA LEU A 173 5.83 15.53 3.17
C LEU A 173 6.41 14.40 2.31
N ALA A 174 6.30 14.53 1.00
CA ALA A 174 6.99 13.66 0.07
C ALA A 174 8.50 13.92 0.10
N GLY A 175 9.31 12.88 0.08
CA GLY A 175 10.76 13.06 0.20
C GLY A 175 11.56 11.78 -0.01
N PRO A 176 12.87 11.83 0.24
CA PRO A 176 13.75 10.69 0.07
C PRO A 176 13.46 9.61 1.12
N ILE A 177 13.54 8.35 0.68
CA ILE A 177 13.41 7.18 1.56
C ILE A 177 14.27 6.02 1.05
N THR A 178 14.59 5.08 1.94
CA THR A 178 15.15 3.79 1.52
C THR A 178 14.02 2.77 1.39
N LEU A 179 13.77 2.32 0.17
CA LEU A 179 12.84 1.24 -0.12
C LEU A 179 13.50 -0.10 0.14
N THR A 180 12.94 -0.87 1.06
CA THR A 180 13.41 -2.22 1.38
C THR A 180 12.65 -3.23 0.53
N GLU A 181 13.37 -3.98 -0.30
CA GLU A 181 12.81 -5.13 -1.00
C GLU A 181 12.90 -6.36 -0.11
N THR A 182 11.79 -7.05 0.08
CA THR A 182 11.75 -8.26 0.94
C THR A 182 11.25 -9.48 0.17
N ARG A 183 11.73 -10.66 0.59
CA ARG A 183 11.18 -11.97 0.19
C ARG A 183 10.60 -12.65 1.40
N THR A 184 9.38 -13.12 1.25
CA THR A 184 8.71 -13.90 2.29
C THR A 184 8.98 -15.39 2.05
N LEU A 185 9.65 -16.02 2.98
CA LEU A 185 9.96 -17.44 3.00
C LEU A 185 9.10 -18.10 4.07
N THR A 186 8.71 -19.35 3.83
CA THR A 186 8.08 -20.20 4.84
C THR A 186 9.12 -21.13 5.46
N GLY A 187 8.88 -21.56 6.67
CA GLY A 187 9.80 -22.46 7.35
C GLY A 187 9.22 -23.06 8.61
N ARG A 188 10.09 -23.69 9.39
CA ARG A 188 9.73 -24.31 10.66
C ARG A 188 10.71 -23.96 11.74
N VAL A 189 10.21 -23.91 12.96
CA VAL A 189 11.02 -23.89 14.17
C VAL A 189 11.61 -25.29 14.40
N GLN A 190 12.90 -25.34 14.68
CA GLN A 190 13.64 -26.57 15.01
C GLN A 190 14.34 -26.41 16.35
N THR A 191 14.52 -27.51 17.05
CA THR A 191 15.43 -27.54 18.20
C THR A 191 16.86 -27.24 17.74
N ASN A 192 17.58 -26.42 18.47
CA ASN A 192 19.01 -26.25 18.24
C ASN A 192 19.75 -27.56 18.67
N PRO A 193 20.37 -28.31 17.72
CA PRO A 193 21.05 -29.55 18.06
C PRO A 193 22.20 -29.38 19.04
N ASN A 194 22.80 -28.17 19.11
CA ASN A 194 23.89 -27.87 20.04
C ASN A 194 23.39 -27.70 21.50
N ARG A 195 22.07 -27.54 21.66
CA ARG A 195 21.37 -27.39 22.94
C ARG A 195 20.50 -28.61 23.29
N LEU A 196 20.77 -29.75 22.65
CA LEU A 196 20.01 -30.98 22.82
C LEU A 196 20.96 -32.07 23.35
N SER A 197 20.58 -32.73 24.43
CA SER A 197 21.30 -33.84 24.97
C SER A 197 20.50 -35.14 24.94
N ARG A 198 21.11 -36.20 24.37
CA ARG A 198 20.59 -37.56 24.41
C ARG A 198 21.26 -38.32 25.53
N VAL A 199 20.54 -38.51 26.64
CA VAL A 199 21.05 -39.13 27.86
C VAL A 199 20.97 -40.66 27.72
N ARG A 200 22.13 -41.32 27.67
CA ARG A 200 22.25 -42.77 27.57
C ARG A 200 22.69 -43.37 28.92
N PRO A 201 22.34 -44.62 29.17
CA PRO A 201 22.86 -45.33 30.33
C PRO A 201 24.37 -45.53 30.17
N ARG A 202 25.11 -45.48 31.28
CA ARG A 202 26.56 -45.72 31.27
C ARG A 202 26.90 -47.20 31.12
N PHE A 203 26.05 -48.07 31.67
CA PHE A 203 26.13 -49.51 31.61
C PHE A 203 24.78 -50.10 31.33
N ALA A 204 24.71 -51.22 30.60
CA ALA A 204 23.49 -51.97 30.42
C ALA A 204 22.95 -52.46 31.75
N GLY A 205 21.64 -52.42 31.96
CA GLY A 205 21.02 -52.76 33.23
C GLY A 205 19.51 -52.77 33.19
N VAL A 206 18.88 -52.80 34.35
CA VAL A 206 17.43 -52.74 34.53
C VAL A 206 17.07 -51.45 35.27
N VAL A 207 16.10 -50.71 34.77
CA VAL A 207 15.63 -49.48 35.41
C VAL A 207 14.88 -49.82 36.69
N LYS A 208 15.34 -49.28 37.82
CA LYS A 208 14.72 -49.47 39.14
C LYS A 208 13.80 -48.34 39.53
N ALA A 209 14.10 -47.10 39.11
CA ALA A 209 13.28 -45.96 39.42
C ALA A 209 13.45 -44.87 38.36
N ILE A 210 12.39 -44.13 38.07
CA ILE A 210 12.34 -42.92 37.23
C ILE A 210 11.89 -41.80 38.15
N ARG A 211 12.57 -40.63 38.08
CA ARG A 211 12.29 -39.47 38.93
C ARG A 211 11.70 -38.28 38.18
N HIS A 212 11.81 -38.27 36.86
CA HIS A 212 11.29 -37.19 36.01
C HIS A 212 10.54 -37.76 34.82
N GLU A 213 9.47 -37.05 34.46
CA GLU A 213 8.57 -37.40 33.38
C GLU A 213 8.81 -36.55 32.11
N LEU A 214 8.16 -36.95 31.02
CA LEU A 214 8.08 -36.12 29.80
C LEU A 214 7.45 -34.78 30.13
N GLY A 215 8.10 -33.66 29.75
CA GLY A 215 7.66 -32.32 30.03
C GLY A 215 8.19 -31.69 31.31
N ASP A 216 8.95 -32.43 32.13
CA ASP A 216 9.59 -31.86 33.32
C ASP A 216 10.78 -30.98 32.93
N VAL A 217 10.95 -29.87 33.67
CA VAL A 217 12.15 -29.02 33.61
C VAL A 217 13.17 -29.59 34.60
N VAL A 218 14.39 -29.77 34.12
CA VAL A 218 15.50 -30.34 34.90
C VAL A 218 16.72 -29.42 34.89
N SER A 219 17.51 -29.50 35.95
CA SER A 219 18.81 -28.83 36.06
C SER A 219 19.94 -29.83 35.84
N ALA A 220 21.08 -29.36 35.34
CA ALA A 220 22.27 -30.19 35.21
C ALA A 220 22.66 -30.80 36.54
N GLY A 221 22.81 -32.13 36.57
CA GLY A 221 23.11 -32.92 37.78
C GLY A 221 21.90 -33.60 38.42
N ASP A 222 20.66 -33.23 38.05
CA ASP A 222 19.45 -33.88 38.55
C ASP A 222 19.43 -35.38 38.21
N ILE A 223 18.97 -36.20 39.15
CA ILE A 223 18.86 -37.65 38.96
C ILE A 223 17.60 -37.96 38.20
N LEU A 224 17.71 -38.43 36.95
CA LEU A 224 16.60 -38.76 36.06
C LEU A 224 16.07 -40.17 36.34
N ALA A 225 16.96 -41.11 36.51
CA ALA A 225 16.64 -42.51 36.77
C ALA A 225 17.72 -43.22 37.60
N THR A 226 17.35 -44.34 38.23
CA THR A 226 18.25 -45.28 38.87
C THR A 226 18.24 -46.57 38.06
N VAL A 227 19.41 -47.06 37.69
CA VAL A 227 19.61 -48.28 36.90
C VAL A 227 20.50 -49.25 37.66
N GLN A 228 20.14 -50.52 37.75
CA GLN A 228 20.97 -51.59 38.28
C GLN A 228 21.74 -52.24 37.11
N SER A 229 23.04 -52.18 37.15
CA SER A 229 23.95 -52.80 36.17
C SER A 229 23.78 -54.32 36.11
N ASN A 230 23.70 -54.86 34.87
CA ASN A 230 23.64 -56.32 34.68
C ASN A 230 24.94 -57.06 35.10
N GLU A 231 26.10 -56.39 34.99
CA GLU A 231 27.39 -56.99 35.25
C GLU A 231 27.70 -56.97 36.74
N SER A 232 27.59 -55.81 37.41
CA SER A 232 28.00 -55.60 38.79
C SER A 232 26.87 -55.73 39.79
N LEU A 233 25.61 -55.79 39.35
CA LEU A 233 24.38 -55.70 40.15
C LEU A 233 24.30 -54.46 41.05
N GLN A 234 25.23 -53.52 40.86
CA GLN A 234 25.24 -52.21 41.55
C GLN A 234 24.28 -51.24 40.93
N GLU A 235 23.64 -50.43 41.75
CA GLU A 235 22.79 -49.32 41.26
C GLU A 235 23.67 -48.10 40.95
N TYR A 236 23.35 -47.42 39.86
CA TYR A 236 23.93 -46.13 39.49
C TYR A 236 22.86 -45.13 39.04
N TYR A 237 23.19 -43.84 39.16
CA TYR A 237 22.27 -42.76 38.79
C TYR A 237 22.56 -42.27 37.38
N VAL A 238 21.48 -42.14 36.59
CA VAL A 238 21.48 -41.45 35.29
C VAL A 238 21.11 -40.01 35.58
N LYS A 239 22.01 -39.09 35.27
CA LYS A 239 21.85 -37.65 35.59
C LYS A 239 21.65 -36.80 34.33
N ALA A 240 20.97 -35.68 34.49
CA ALA A 240 20.82 -34.65 33.44
C ALA A 240 22.19 -33.98 33.20
N PRO A 241 22.70 -33.94 31.94
CA PRO A 241 23.97 -33.29 31.64
C PRO A 241 23.82 -31.77 31.37
N ILE A 242 22.61 -31.30 31.08
CA ILE A 242 22.30 -29.91 30.81
C ILE A 242 20.99 -29.49 31.51
N ASN A 243 20.80 -28.19 31.68
CA ASN A 243 19.50 -27.65 32.05
C ASN A 243 18.55 -27.73 30.84
N GLY A 244 17.26 -27.96 31.04
CA GLY A 244 16.30 -27.95 29.96
C GLY A 244 15.03 -28.74 30.26
N LEU A 245 14.24 -28.94 29.22
CA LEU A 245 12.97 -29.66 29.23
C LEU A 245 13.21 -31.11 28.76
N ILE A 246 12.62 -32.10 29.43
CA ILE A 246 12.58 -33.47 28.91
C ILE A 246 11.60 -33.53 27.75
N VAL A 247 12.11 -33.63 26.53
CA VAL A 247 11.31 -33.65 25.29
C VAL A 247 11.04 -35.06 24.78
N LYS A 248 11.73 -36.07 25.34
CA LYS A 248 11.51 -37.48 25.03
C LYS A 248 11.96 -38.35 26.20
N ARG A 249 11.16 -39.36 26.51
CA ARG A 249 11.47 -40.42 27.48
C ARG A 249 11.06 -41.76 26.86
N ASP A 250 12.03 -42.67 26.65
CA ASP A 250 11.82 -43.94 25.97
C ASP A 250 12.15 -45.11 26.88
N ILE A 251 11.79 -45.05 28.15
CA ILE A 251 12.10 -46.11 29.13
C ILE A 251 11.06 -46.13 30.25
N GLN A 252 10.81 -47.31 30.78
CA GLN A 252 9.94 -47.52 31.95
C GLN A 252 10.65 -48.32 33.06
N VAL A 253 10.10 -48.26 34.28
CA VAL A 253 10.59 -49.04 35.41
C VAL A 253 10.43 -50.54 35.11
N GLY A 254 11.49 -51.31 35.32
CA GLY A 254 11.58 -52.74 35.04
C GLY A 254 12.11 -53.08 33.65
N GLU A 255 12.21 -52.12 32.73
CA GLU A 255 12.77 -52.34 31.40
C GLU A 255 14.31 -52.45 31.44
N ALA A 256 14.83 -53.24 30.50
CA ALA A 256 16.27 -53.35 30.28
C ALA A 256 16.77 -52.17 29.45
N THR A 257 17.89 -51.58 29.87
CA THR A 257 18.55 -50.52 29.12
C THR A 257 19.52 -51.07 28.09
N GLY A 258 19.57 -50.50 26.90
CA GLY A 258 20.52 -50.78 25.83
C GLY A 258 21.32 -49.54 25.43
N ASP A 259 21.68 -49.45 24.14
CA ASP A 259 22.45 -48.32 23.58
C ASP A 259 21.58 -47.11 23.28
N GLU A 260 20.25 -47.25 23.30
CA GLU A 260 19.32 -46.18 23.03
C GLU A 260 19.27 -45.12 24.14
N PRO A 261 19.03 -43.85 23.80
CA PRO A 261 18.85 -42.81 24.80
C PRO A 261 17.59 -43.04 25.65
N LEU A 262 17.75 -42.98 26.97
CA LEU A 262 16.65 -43.08 27.93
C LEU A 262 15.81 -41.80 27.96
N PHE A 263 16.51 -40.65 27.86
CA PHE A 263 15.91 -39.34 27.86
C PHE A 263 16.52 -38.46 26.76
N VAL A 264 15.75 -37.52 26.26
CA VAL A 264 16.24 -36.40 25.45
C VAL A 264 15.86 -35.12 26.18
N ILE A 265 16.89 -34.33 26.52
CA ILE A 265 16.72 -33.02 27.17
C ILE A 265 17.07 -31.95 26.18
N ALA A 266 16.21 -30.93 26.04
CA ALA A 266 16.40 -29.78 25.16
C ALA A 266 16.36 -28.48 25.97
N ASP A 267 17.38 -27.65 25.82
CA ASP A 267 17.33 -26.25 26.20
C ASP A 267 16.68 -25.48 25.07
N LEU A 268 15.43 -25.02 25.28
CA LEU A 268 14.62 -24.32 24.31
C LEU A 268 14.70 -22.79 24.42
N SER A 269 15.63 -22.26 25.23
CA SER A 269 15.86 -20.81 25.38
C SER A 269 16.34 -20.17 24.07
N GLU A 270 16.84 -20.98 23.14
CA GLU A 270 17.26 -20.62 21.80
C GLU A 270 16.80 -21.71 20.83
N VAL A 271 16.19 -21.31 19.75
CA VAL A 271 15.71 -22.23 18.71
C VAL A 271 16.26 -21.83 17.33
N TRP A 272 16.32 -22.79 16.45
CA TRP A 272 16.59 -22.54 15.05
C TRP A 272 15.29 -22.37 14.29
N VAL A 273 15.29 -21.42 13.38
CA VAL A 273 14.26 -21.24 12.37
C VAL A 273 14.88 -21.63 11.03
N GLU A 274 14.41 -22.70 10.44
CA GLU A 274 14.82 -23.14 9.11
C GLU A 274 13.80 -22.67 8.08
N LEU A 275 14.23 -21.76 7.18
CA LEU A 275 13.46 -21.21 6.10
C LEU A 275 13.74 -21.98 4.81
N ASP A 276 12.70 -22.31 4.06
CA ASP A 276 12.80 -22.99 2.77
C ASP A 276 13.01 -21.94 1.65
N VAL A 277 14.20 -21.95 1.03
CA VAL A 277 14.57 -21.09 -0.09
C VAL A 277 14.44 -21.88 -1.37
N PHE A 278 13.51 -21.50 -2.21
CA PHE A 278 13.30 -22.14 -3.53
C PHE A 278 14.29 -21.58 -4.57
N VAL A 279 14.49 -22.34 -5.66
CA VAL A 279 15.47 -22.04 -6.70
C VAL A 279 15.36 -20.59 -7.24
N ARG A 280 14.16 -20.09 -7.42
CA ARG A 280 13.92 -18.71 -7.91
C ARG A 280 14.45 -17.61 -6.99
N ASP A 281 14.57 -17.88 -5.69
CA ASP A 281 15.00 -16.92 -4.68
C ASP A 281 16.44 -17.16 -4.20
N LEU A 282 17.09 -18.23 -4.68
CA LEU A 282 18.37 -18.71 -4.16
C LEU A 282 19.50 -17.70 -4.30
N GLU A 283 19.56 -17.01 -5.45
CA GLU A 283 20.59 -15.99 -5.70
C GLU A 283 20.41 -14.73 -4.81
N LEU A 284 19.19 -14.51 -4.31
CA LEU A 284 18.83 -13.35 -3.51
C LEU A 284 19.09 -13.56 -2.02
N ILE A 285 19.20 -14.84 -1.56
CA ILE A 285 19.27 -15.15 -0.13
C ILE A 285 20.71 -15.50 0.27
N GLN A 286 21.25 -14.70 1.19
CA GLN A 286 22.63 -14.81 1.65
C GLN A 286 22.74 -14.74 3.17
N LYS A 287 23.85 -15.32 3.70
CA LYS A 287 24.21 -15.16 5.11
C LYS A 287 24.39 -13.68 5.46
N GLY A 288 23.92 -13.30 6.66
CA GLY A 288 24.02 -11.95 7.20
C GLY A 288 22.83 -11.05 6.89
N GLN A 289 21.95 -11.43 5.95
CA GLN A 289 20.76 -10.64 5.65
C GLN A 289 19.81 -10.56 6.85
N ALA A 290 19.22 -9.38 7.04
CA ALA A 290 18.20 -9.15 8.05
C ALA A 290 16.92 -9.93 7.71
N VAL A 291 16.33 -10.52 8.72
CA VAL A 291 15.07 -11.26 8.61
C VAL A 291 14.15 -10.95 9.79
N VAL A 292 12.89 -10.72 9.51
CA VAL A 292 11.84 -10.66 10.51
C VAL A 292 11.14 -12.02 10.53
N VAL A 293 11.32 -12.75 11.62
CA VAL A 293 10.64 -14.03 11.89
C VAL A 293 9.29 -13.73 12.48
N GLU A 294 8.22 -14.28 11.91
CA GLU A 294 6.85 -14.09 12.38
C GLU A 294 6.04 -15.39 12.40
N THR A 295 5.18 -15.54 13.42
CA THR A 295 4.19 -16.64 13.45
C THR A 295 3.11 -16.42 12.40
N LEU A 296 2.42 -17.50 11.98
CA LEU A 296 1.40 -17.41 10.93
C LEU A 296 0.19 -16.54 11.33
N ASP A 297 -0.08 -16.43 12.62
CA ASP A 297 -1.13 -15.57 13.18
C ASP A 297 -0.69 -14.10 13.37
N GLY A 298 0.59 -13.79 13.07
CA GLY A 298 1.15 -12.44 13.16
C GLY A 298 1.37 -11.90 14.57
N LYS A 299 1.08 -12.67 15.62
CA LYS A 299 1.16 -12.20 17.02
C LYS A 299 2.59 -12.09 17.54
N TYR A 300 3.50 -12.88 17.00
CA TYR A 300 4.91 -12.86 17.36
C TYR A 300 5.73 -12.38 16.17
N GLN A 301 6.60 -11.40 16.41
CA GLN A 301 7.57 -10.93 15.44
C GLN A 301 8.91 -10.68 16.15
N LYS A 302 9.99 -11.13 15.54
CA LYS A 302 11.34 -10.89 16.03
C LYS A 302 12.32 -10.66 14.89
N SER A 303 13.13 -9.61 15.02
CA SER A 303 14.22 -9.32 14.09
C SER A 303 15.43 -10.20 14.43
N ALA A 304 16.02 -10.76 13.40
CA ALA A 304 17.22 -11.59 13.48
C ALA A 304 18.01 -11.48 12.15
N SER A 305 19.00 -12.33 11.95
CA SER A 305 19.76 -12.43 10.70
C SER A 305 19.95 -13.88 10.28
N ILE A 306 20.08 -14.12 8.99
CA ILE A 306 20.44 -15.43 8.45
C ILE A 306 21.88 -15.76 8.87
N ASP A 307 22.06 -16.79 9.67
CA ASP A 307 23.39 -17.21 10.15
C ASP A 307 24.05 -18.24 9.23
N TRP A 308 23.25 -18.97 8.45
CA TRP A 308 23.73 -20.00 7.56
C TRP A 308 22.74 -20.28 6.41
N VAL A 309 23.30 -20.58 5.23
CA VAL A 309 22.55 -21.07 4.07
C VAL A 309 23.17 -22.40 3.66
N SER A 310 22.33 -23.43 3.48
CA SER A 310 22.78 -24.78 3.15
C SER A 310 23.42 -24.81 1.75
N PRO A 311 24.59 -25.44 1.59
CA PRO A 311 25.12 -25.74 0.26
C PRO A 311 24.40 -26.92 -0.41
N LEU A 312 23.50 -27.60 0.29
CA LEU A 312 22.80 -28.79 -0.19
C LEU A 312 21.32 -28.50 -0.38
N THR A 313 20.76 -29.01 -1.45
CA THR A 313 19.34 -28.98 -1.76
C THR A 313 18.63 -30.18 -1.13
N ALA A 314 17.51 -29.96 -0.49
CA ALA A 314 16.66 -31.03 0.01
C ALA A 314 15.95 -31.74 -1.14
N HIS A 315 16.12 -33.06 -1.27
CA HIS A 315 15.60 -33.84 -2.39
C HIS A 315 14.08 -33.76 -2.53
N ALA A 316 13.35 -33.78 -1.42
CA ALA A 316 11.87 -33.83 -1.43
C ALA A 316 11.24 -32.48 -1.82
N SER A 317 11.79 -31.37 -1.34
CA SER A 317 11.21 -30.03 -1.53
C SER A 317 11.89 -29.24 -2.65
N GLN A 318 13.06 -29.71 -3.15
CA GLN A 318 13.90 -28.98 -4.10
C GLN A 318 14.21 -27.54 -3.59
N SER A 319 14.31 -27.37 -2.26
CA SER A 319 14.64 -26.13 -1.59
C SER A 319 15.97 -26.21 -0.88
N VAL A 320 16.62 -25.08 -0.69
CA VAL A 320 17.80 -24.90 0.15
C VAL A 320 17.35 -24.33 1.48
N ARG A 321 17.98 -24.72 2.59
CA ARG A 321 17.64 -24.23 3.91
C ARG A 321 18.46 -23.02 4.29
N ALA A 322 17.80 -21.93 4.66
CA ALA A 322 18.40 -20.80 5.34
C ALA A 322 18.04 -20.87 6.83
N ARG A 323 19.07 -20.81 7.69
CA ARG A 323 18.89 -20.92 9.13
C ARG A 323 19.03 -19.55 9.79
N VAL A 324 18.19 -19.35 10.78
CA VAL A 324 18.16 -18.18 11.65
C VAL A 324 18.14 -18.67 13.09
N THR A 325 19.07 -18.22 13.91
CA THR A 325 19.07 -18.49 15.34
C THR A 325 18.26 -17.42 16.07
N VAL A 326 17.27 -17.85 16.87
CA VAL A 326 16.32 -16.95 17.55
C VAL A 326 16.30 -17.27 19.05
N SER A 327 16.48 -16.25 19.90
CA SER A 327 16.22 -16.35 21.32
C SER A 327 14.74 -16.64 21.59
N ASN A 328 14.43 -17.57 22.47
CA ASN A 328 13.10 -18.05 22.79
C ASN A 328 12.89 -18.21 24.31
N GLU A 329 13.36 -17.22 25.07
CA GLU A 329 13.27 -17.23 26.53
C GLU A 329 11.83 -17.23 27.05
N ASP A 330 10.93 -16.66 26.25
CA ASP A 330 9.47 -16.59 26.49
C ASP A 330 8.75 -17.92 26.14
N GLY A 331 9.44 -18.87 25.51
CA GLY A 331 8.85 -20.14 25.07
C GLY A 331 7.79 -20.07 24.00
N THR A 332 7.65 -18.93 23.32
CA THR A 332 6.61 -18.69 22.32
C THR A 332 6.82 -19.53 21.06
N LEU A 333 8.06 -19.71 20.63
CA LEU A 333 8.42 -20.52 19.48
C LEU A 333 8.59 -21.99 19.87
N ARG A 334 7.73 -22.86 19.35
CA ARG A 334 7.75 -24.28 19.63
C ARG A 334 8.35 -25.07 18.47
N PRO A 335 9.33 -25.94 18.69
CA PRO A 335 9.85 -26.84 17.66
C PRO A 335 8.70 -27.56 16.91
N GLY A 336 8.78 -27.61 15.60
CA GLY A 336 7.74 -28.15 14.72
C GLY A 336 6.73 -27.11 14.20
N GLN A 337 6.63 -25.93 14.83
CA GLN A 337 5.73 -24.87 14.43
C GLN A 337 6.13 -24.27 13.08
N PHE A 338 5.12 -24.00 12.21
CA PHE A 338 5.32 -23.26 10.99
C PHE A 338 5.43 -21.76 11.27
N ILE A 339 6.32 -21.11 10.54
CA ILE A 339 6.58 -19.67 10.63
C ILE A 339 6.81 -19.07 9.23
N ARG A 340 6.83 -17.74 9.16
CA ARG A 340 7.30 -16.96 8.03
C ARG A 340 8.56 -16.18 8.40
N GLY A 341 9.47 -16.03 7.44
CA GLY A 341 10.60 -15.14 7.53
C GLY A 341 10.55 -14.13 6.40
N ARG A 342 10.46 -12.84 6.70
CA ARG A 342 10.62 -11.76 5.71
C ARG A 342 12.09 -11.36 5.68
N VAL A 343 12.78 -11.78 4.63
CA VAL A 343 14.20 -11.50 4.42
C VAL A 343 14.36 -10.24 3.61
N THR A 344 15.18 -9.30 4.06
CA THR A 344 15.59 -8.12 3.29
C THR A 344 16.62 -8.57 2.25
N VAL A 345 16.26 -8.43 0.97
CA VAL A 345 17.12 -8.86 -0.16
C VAL A 345 17.80 -7.69 -0.85
N ALA A 346 17.20 -6.51 -0.83
CA ALA A 346 17.81 -5.30 -1.37
C ALA A 346 17.28 -4.05 -0.66
N GLU A 347 18.06 -2.99 -0.73
CA GLU A 347 17.69 -1.65 -0.27
C GLU A 347 17.99 -0.65 -1.38
N HIS A 348 17.01 0.19 -1.69
CA HIS A 348 17.11 1.19 -2.76
C HIS A 348 16.84 2.57 -2.16
N ALA A 349 17.85 3.41 -2.10
CA ALA A 349 17.66 4.83 -1.79
C ALA A 349 16.97 5.50 -2.99
N VAL A 350 15.78 6.06 -2.77
CA VAL A 350 15.02 6.79 -3.79
C VAL A 350 14.88 8.25 -3.36
N PRO A 351 15.01 9.21 -4.30
CA PRO A 351 14.98 10.64 -3.97
C PRO A 351 13.59 11.13 -3.59
N LEU A 352 12.55 10.41 -4.01
CA LEU A 352 11.17 10.82 -3.80
C LEU A 352 10.26 9.60 -3.69
N ALA A 353 9.46 9.56 -2.63
CA ALA A 353 8.45 8.53 -2.41
C ALA A 353 7.22 9.08 -1.68
N VAL A 354 6.12 8.35 -1.85
CA VAL A 354 4.85 8.60 -1.14
C VAL A 354 4.37 7.30 -0.48
N ARG A 355 3.49 7.42 0.52
CA ARG A 355 2.81 6.27 1.12
C ARG A 355 1.97 5.53 0.08
N GLN A 356 2.05 4.21 0.06
CA GLN A 356 1.17 3.41 -0.81
C GLN A 356 -0.31 3.58 -0.45
N SER A 357 -0.63 3.80 0.83
CA SER A 357 -1.99 4.08 1.32
C SER A 357 -2.56 5.42 0.84
N ALA A 358 -1.70 6.37 0.45
CA ALA A 358 -2.11 7.68 -0.06
C ALA A 358 -2.54 7.65 -1.54
N LEU A 359 -2.13 6.60 -2.27
CA LEU A 359 -2.46 6.49 -3.68
C LEU A 359 -3.96 6.28 -3.88
N GLN A 360 -4.53 7.09 -4.76
CA GLN A 360 -5.90 6.96 -5.22
C GLN A 360 -5.93 6.80 -6.74
N ARG A 361 -7.00 6.20 -7.25
CA ARG A 361 -7.30 6.22 -8.68
C ARG A 361 -8.28 7.36 -8.96
N PHE A 362 -7.87 8.29 -9.80
CA PHE A 362 -8.72 9.38 -10.27
C PHE A 362 -8.73 9.35 -11.79
N ARG A 363 -9.93 9.17 -12.40
CA ARG A 363 -10.06 8.82 -13.82
C ARG A 363 -9.18 7.62 -14.16
N ASP A 364 -8.27 7.73 -15.12
CA ASP A 364 -7.37 6.64 -15.52
C ASP A 364 -5.98 6.70 -14.89
N PHE A 365 -5.74 7.63 -13.96
CA PHE A 365 -4.44 7.91 -13.38
C PHE A 365 -4.31 7.44 -11.92
N GLN A 366 -3.08 7.10 -11.53
CA GLN A 366 -2.71 6.98 -10.12
C GLN A 366 -2.30 8.36 -9.60
N VAL A 367 -2.93 8.79 -8.51
CA VAL A 367 -2.78 10.15 -8.00
C VAL A 367 -2.54 10.16 -6.50
N VAL A 368 -2.00 11.29 -6.02
CA VAL A 368 -2.14 11.76 -4.65
C VAL A 368 -2.82 13.12 -4.65
N PHE A 369 -3.34 13.54 -3.52
CA PHE A 369 -3.86 14.90 -3.34
C PHE A 369 -2.80 15.75 -2.65
N ALA A 370 -2.19 16.68 -3.38
CA ALA A 370 -1.26 17.65 -2.82
C ALA A 370 -2.04 18.72 -2.06
N ARG A 371 -1.49 19.18 -0.92
CA ARG A 371 -2.09 20.23 -0.10
C ARG A 371 -1.24 21.49 -0.14
N PHE A 372 -1.89 22.61 -0.42
CA PHE A 372 -1.35 23.97 -0.39
C PHE A 372 -2.30 24.84 0.45
N ASP A 373 -1.92 25.14 1.69
CA ASP A 373 -2.78 25.80 2.68
C ASP A 373 -4.13 25.05 2.84
N ASP A 374 -5.25 25.66 2.46
CA ASP A 374 -6.58 25.05 2.50
C ASP A 374 -7.00 24.39 1.18
N PHE A 375 -6.14 24.45 0.15
CA PHE A 375 -6.42 23.85 -1.15
C PHE A 375 -5.83 22.45 -1.27
N TYR A 376 -6.61 21.57 -1.88
CA TYR A 376 -6.23 20.20 -2.21
C TYR A 376 -6.37 19.99 -3.70
N GLU A 377 -5.32 19.49 -4.33
CA GLU A 377 -5.27 19.32 -5.78
C GLU A 377 -4.76 17.94 -6.17
N VAL A 378 -5.41 17.34 -7.16
CA VAL A 378 -4.98 16.07 -7.78
C VAL A 378 -3.58 16.23 -8.36
N ARG A 379 -2.68 15.31 -8.05
CA ARG A 379 -1.36 15.19 -8.69
C ARG A 379 -1.22 13.80 -9.30
N MET A 380 -1.16 13.73 -10.60
CA MET A 380 -0.90 12.50 -11.33
C MET A 380 0.54 12.09 -11.14
N LEU A 381 0.78 10.81 -10.85
CA LEU A 381 2.12 10.33 -10.52
C LEU A 381 2.62 9.32 -11.55
N GLU A 382 3.87 9.50 -11.94
CA GLU A 382 4.67 8.43 -12.54
C GLU A 382 5.33 7.65 -11.41
N LEU A 383 5.05 6.35 -11.35
CA LEU A 383 5.45 5.49 -10.24
C LEU A 383 6.59 4.55 -10.65
N GLY A 384 7.56 4.40 -9.74
CA GLY A 384 8.69 3.50 -9.88
C GLY A 384 8.56 2.26 -8.99
N ARG A 385 9.65 1.95 -8.26
CA ARG A 385 9.73 0.83 -7.32
C ARG A 385 8.75 1.01 -6.18
N ARG A 386 8.30 -0.11 -5.62
CA ARG A 386 7.41 -0.09 -4.46
C ARG A 386 7.71 -1.21 -3.48
N ASN A 387 7.41 -0.96 -2.23
CA ASN A 387 7.32 -2.01 -1.21
C ASN A 387 5.92 -1.99 -0.56
N ARG A 388 5.77 -2.59 0.62
CA ARG A 388 4.48 -2.66 1.31
C ARG A 388 3.91 -1.28 1.67
N ASP A 389 4.78 -0.34 2.06
CA ASP A 389 4.38 0.90 2.72
C ASP A 389 4.60 2.14 1.84
N TRP A 390 5.53 2.06 0.87
CA TRP A 390 6.00 3.18 0.08
C TRP A 390 6.10 2.88 -1.40
N VAL A 391 5.94 3.93 -2.22
CA VAL A 391 6.11 3.90 -3.68
C VAL A 391 7.03 5.04 -4.10
N GLU A 392 8.03 4.73 -4.90
CA GLU A 392 8.90 5.69 -5.57
C GLU A 392 8.09 6.52 -6.56
N VAL A 393 8.33 7.82 -6.56
CA VAL A 393 7.72 8.76 -7.52
C VAL A 393 8.81 9.23 -8.48
N LEU A 394 8.56 8.99 -9.77
CA LEU A 394 9.45 9.39 -10.86
C LEU A 394 9.07 10.76 -11.43
N GLY A 395 7.78 11.15 -11.30
CA GLY A 395 7.25 12.42 -11.76
C GLY A 395 5.88 12.72 -11.16
N GLY A 396 5.44 13.98 -11.28
CA GLY A 396 4.11 14.47 -10.85
C GLY A 396 4.11 15.34 -9.60
N ILE A 397 5.04 15.14 -8.66
CA ILE A 397 5.28 16.01 -7.50
C ILE A 397 6.77 16.21 -7.25
N GLU A 398 7.11 17.19 -6.44
CA GLU A 398 8.48 17.51 -6.03
C GLU A 398 8.73 17.12 -4.57
N SER A 399 10.00 16.93 -4.21
CA SER A 399 10.39 16.71 -2.81
C SER A 399 9.98 17.92 -1.96
N GLY A 400 9.39 17.66 -0.79
CA GLY A 400 8.82 18.69 0.07
C GLY A 400 7.34 18.99 -0.19
N THR A 401 6.74 18.44 -1.25
CA THR A 401 5.29 18.54 -1.46
C THR A 401 4.55 17.89 -0.31
N ARG A 402 3.61 18.61 0.32
CA ARG A 402 2.70 18.06 1.32
C ARG A 402 1.57 17.35 0.62
N TYR A 403 1.30 16.11 0.97
CA TYR A 403 0.25 15.30 0.36
C TYR A 403 -0.58 14.56 1.41
N VAL A 404 -1.82 14.22 1.05
CA VAL A 404 -2.79 13.56 1.94
C VAL A 404 -2.45 12.08 2.07
N THR A 405 -2.35 11.57 3.30
CA THR A 405 -2.05 10.17 3.63
C THR A 405 -3.20 9.42 4.27
N GLU A 406 -4.10 10.14 4.95
CA GLU A 406 -5.26 9.57 5.63
C GLU A 406 -6.54 10.24 5.13
N ASN A 407 -7.60 9.43 4.98
CA ASN A 407 -8.92 9.85 4.52
C ASN A 407 -8.93 10.57 3.14
N SER A 408 -7.96 10.26 2.28
CA SER A 408 -7.83 10.84 0.94
C SER A 408 -9.07 10.65 0.06
N TYR A 409 -9.89 9.63 0.33
CA TYR A 409 -11.15 9.40 -0.37
C TYR A 409 -12.18 10.52 -0.18
N LEU A 410 -12.12 11.27 0.95
CA LEU A 410 -13.00 12.43 1.19
C LEU A 410 -12.67 13.57 0.24
N ILE A 411 -11.37 13.83 0.01
CA ILE A 411 -10.92 14.82 -0.97
C ILE A 411 -11.39 14.42 -2.38
N LYS A 412 -11.22 13.13 -2.72
CA LYS A 412 -11.68 12.61 -4.00
C LYS A 412 -13.17 12.84 -4.22
N ALA A 413 -14.00 12.49 -3.23
CA ALA A 413 -15.45 12.64 -3.31
C ALA A 413 -15.88 14.11 -3.46
N ASP A 414 -15.19 15.03 -2.79
CA ASP A 414 -15.48 16.46 -2.89
C ASP A 414 -15.14 17.03 -4.27
N ILE A 415 -13.98 16.65 -4.82
CA ILE A 415 -13.57 17.01 -6.18
C ILE A 415 -14.53 16.42 -7.24
N GLU A 416 -14.93 15.15 -7.11
CA GLU A 416 -15.86 14.51 -8.05
C GLU A 416 -17.26 15.15 -8.00
N LYS A 417 -17.69 15.60 -6.81
CA LYS A 417 -18.96 16.32 -6.65
C LYS A 417 -18.93 17.69 -7.34
N SER A 418 -17.84 18.45 -7.18
CA SER A 418 -17.69 19.75 -7.86
C SER A 418 -17.55 19.60 -9.37
N GLY A 419 -16.85 18.56 -9.87
CA GLY A 419 -16.73 18.28 -11.31
C GLY A 419 -18.03 17.82 -11.95
N ALA A 420 -18.89 17.09 -11.24
CA ALA A 420 -20.19 16.68 -11.76
C ALA A 420 -21.19 17.84 -11.96
N SER A 421 -20.97 19.00 -11.34
CA SER A 421 -21.77 20.21 -11.55
C SER A 421 -21.38 20.97 -12.83
N HIS A 422 -20.24 20.67 -13.44
CA HIS A 422 -19.75 21.36 -14.65
C HIS A 422 -20.04 20.63 -15.97
N ASP A 423 -20.57 19.40 -15.93
CA ASP A 423 -20.82 18.54 -17.12
C ASP A 423 -22.30 18.51 -17.56
N HIS A 424 -23.13 19.52 -17.23
CA HIS A 424 -24.55 19.61 -17.66
C HIS A 424 -24.83 20.78 -18.58
#